data_dbfb7af708a68f74ebfe9529fc356141
#
_entry.id   dbfb7af708a68f74ebfe9529fc356141
#
_cell.length_a   1.000
_cell.length_b   1.000
_cell.length_c   1.000
_cell.angle_alpha   90.00
_cell.angle_beta   90.00
_cell.angle_gamma   90.00
#
_symmetry.space_group_name_H-M   'P 1'
#
loop_
_entity.id
_entity.type
_entity.pdbx_description
1 polymer ?
#
loop_
_entity_poly.entity_id
_entity_poly.type
_entity_poly.pdbx_seq_one_letter_code
_entity_poly.pdbx_strand_id
1 'polypeptide(L)'
;NVVIVTNVEADHLDHYSGIEEIEATFAKFMSLVGEDGTVIVCGEDPHLVELAKSTGRHVLSYGFAESNDIVCMHPDVKGIQSDFIVRFEDGTEHAVEIKSNPGRHNMLNATAVLTVAHVLGLDIDAAAKALSSFEGVRRRFTHVGDIDGITVVDDYGHHPTEIKATLAAASSLGYKHVDVVFQPHRYSRLQALCDDFADAFANADKLLLIDVFSAGEMPIPGVTSKMLADTVRAKHPGKEVVYCSSRFELNRELEKMVGEGDLLLTMGAGDVTTVGPEFIEYLTAKKDA
;
A
#
# COMPACT_ATOMS: atom_id res chain seq x y z
N ASN A 1 11.99 -21.20 13.98
CA ASN A 1 11.68 -19.85 14.39
C ASN A 1 12.17 -18.86 13.35
N VAL A 2 11.24 -18.14 12.71
CA VAL A 2 11.50 -17.18 11.66
C VAL A 2 10.79 -15.87 12.01
N VAL A 3 11.45 -14.74 11.82
CA VAL A 3 10.88 -13.39 11.91
C VAL A 3 11.03 -12.74 10.55
N ILE A 4 9.99 -12.04 10.08
CA ILE A 4 10.03 -11.21 8.87
C ILE A 4 9.79 -9.78 9.26
N VAL A 5 10.60 -8.86 8.74
CA VAL A 5 10.36 -7.42 8.81
C VAL A 5 10.44 -6.85 7.38
N THR A 6 9.32 -6.36 6.91
CA THR A 6 9.18 -5.86 5.54
C THR A 6 9.63 -4.41 5.40
N ASN A 7 9.34 -3.60 6.39
CA ASN A 7 9.77 -2.20 6.49
C ASN A 7 9.66 -1.71 7.94
N VAL A 8 10.37 -0.63 8.26
CA VAL A 8 10.26 0.10 9.52
C VAL A 8 10.10 1.58 9.18
N GLU A 9 9.01 2.18 9.59
CA GLU A 9 8.69 3.58 9.27
C GLU A 9 8.12 4.29 10.51
N ALA A 10 8.10 5.61 10.47
CA ALA A 10 7.54 6.45 11.53
C ALA A 10 6.01 6.39 11.51
N ASP A 11 5.44 5.34 12.08
CA ASP A 11 3.99 5.20 12.31
C ASP A 11 3.71 5.03 13.81
N HIS A 12 2.45 5.11 14.21
CA HIS A 12 2.04 5.00 15.62
C HIS A 12 2.76 6.00 16.55
N LEU A 13 2.98 7.23 16.08
CA LEU A 13 3.63 8.30 16.85
C LEU A 13 2.75 8.82 18.02
N ASP A 14 1.54 8.31 18.15
CA ASP A 14 0.71 8.40 19.36
C ASP A 14 1.20 7.49 20.49
N HIS A 15 2.02 6.47 20.16
CA HIS A 15 2.56 5.50 21.10
C HIS A 15 4.10 5.60 21.23
N TYR A 16 4.81 5.85 20.13
CA TYR A 16 6.26 5.98 20.08
C TYR A 16 6.70 7.43 20.01
N SER A 17 7.83 7.77 20.64
CA SER A 17 8.38 9.13 20.65
C SER A 17 9.07 9.52 19.32
N GLY A 18 9.36 8.53 18.47
CA GLY A 18 10.00 8.74 17.17
C GLY A 18 10.49 7.44 16.55
N ILE A 19 11.16 7.56 15.40
CA ILE A 19 11.65 6.42 14.62
C ILE A 19 12.66 5.59 15.40
N GLU A 20 13.51 6.22 16.22
CA GLU A 20 14.54 5.55 16.98
C GLU A 20 13.96 4.57 18.01
N GLU A 21 12.83 4.91 18.64
CA GLU A 21 12.14 4.01 19.58
C GLU A 21 11.47 2.85 18.85
N ILE A 22 10.91 3.11 17.66
CA ILE A 22 10.36 2.07 16.79
C ILE A 22 11.46 1.09 16.37
N GLU A 23 12.58 1.58 15.89
CA GLU A 23 13.74 0.77 15.50
C GLU A 23 14.28 -0.08 16.66
N ALA A 24 14.42 0.51 17.85
CA ALA A 24 14.82 -0.23 19.05
C ALA A 24 13.81 -1.35 19.40
N THR A 25 12.53 -1.10 19.19
CA THR A 25 11.47 -2.10 19.41
C THR A 25 11.55 -3.22 18.38
N PHE A 26 11.78 -2.90 17.09
CA PHE A 26 11.98 -3.91 16.04
C PHE A 26 13.27 -4.71 16.24
N ALA A 27 14.38 -4.08 16.66
CA ALA A 27 15.61 -4.79 17.01
C ALA A 27 15.37 -5.79 18.14
N LYS A 28 14.63 -5.37 19.18
CA LYS A 28 14.22 -6.26 20.27
C LYS A 28 13.34 -7.40 19.77
N PHE A 29 12.36 -7.13 18.92
CA PHE A 29 11.50 -8.13 18.30
C PHE A 29 12.32 -9.15 17.50
N MET A 30 13.22 -8.71 16.62
CA MET A 30 14.11 -9.56 15.85
C MET A 30 15.02 -10.42 16.75
N SER A 31 15.46 -9.88 17.89
CA SER A 31 16.27 -10.60 18.87
C SER A 31 15.56 -11.76 19.58
N LEU A 32 14.20 -11.79 19.53
CA LEU A 32 13.42 -12.89 20.12
C LEU A 32 13.52 -14.20 19.34
N VAL A 33 14.02 -14.15 18.11
CA VAL A 33 14.31 -15.36 17.33
C VAL A 33 15.41 -16.16 18.06
N GLY A 34 15.26 -17.48 18.14
CA GLY A 34 16.25 -18.36 18.79
C GLY A 34 17.62 -18.30 18.08
N GLU A 35 18.66 -18.86 18.72
CA GLU A 35 20.02 -18.85 18.17
C GLU A 35 20.10 -19.48 16.78
N ASP A 36 19.31 -20.54 16.54
CA ASP A 36 19.20 -21.26 15.26
C ASP A 36 18.09 -20.68 14.35
N GLY A 37 17.51 -19.55 14.70
CA GLY A 37 16.43 -18.93 13.93
C GLY A 37 16.93 -17.91 12.93
N THR A 38 16.08 -17.53 11.98
CA THR A 38 16.40 -16.62 10.89
C THR A 38 15.54 -15.36 10.94
N VAL A 39 16.17 -14.21 10.77
CA VAL A 39 15.53 -12.90 10.55
C VAL A 39 15.56 -12.61 9.05
N ILE A 40 14.38 -12.43 8.46
CA ILE A 40 14.22 -12.10 7.04
C ILE A 40 13.84 -10.63 6.93
N VAL A 41 14.60 -9.85 6.16
CA VAL A 41 14.37 -8.41 6.01
C VAL A 41 14.34 -7.97 4.55
N CYS A 42 13.52 -6.97 4.25
CA CYS A 42 13.54 -6.32 2.95
C CYS A 42 14.81 -5.47 2.80
N GLY A 43 15.63 -5.81 1.82
CA GLY A 43 16.90 -5.13 1.55
C GLY A 43 16.78 -3.89 0.67
N GLU A 44 15.54 -3.46 0.34
CA GLU A 44 15.31 -2.15 -0.30
C GLU A 44 15.59 -1.00 0.67
N ASP A 45 15.63 -1.29 1.98
CA ASP A 45 16.10 -0.38 3.01
C ASP A 45 17.41 -0.91 3.62
N PRO A 46 18.57 -0.35 3.24
CA PRO A 46 19.87 -0.76 3.81
C PRO A 46 19.97 -0.54 5.32
N HIS A 47 19.26 0.46 5.87
CA HIS A 47 19.27 0.72 7.30
C HIS A 47 18.56 -0.41 8.08
N LEU A 48 17.45 -0.94 7.55
CA LEU A 48 16.77 -2.11 8.14
C LEU A 48 17.70 -3.34 8.14
N VAL A 49 18.48 -3.55 7.07
CA VAL A 49 19.45 -4.65 7.01
C VAL A 49 20.51 -4.52 8.10
N GLU A 50 21.06 -3.32 8.29
CA GLU A 50 22.05 -3.06 9.34
C GLU A 50 21.45 -3.21 10.74
N LEU A 51 20.22 -2.75 10.95
CA LEU A 51 19.49 -2.92 12.19
C LEU A 51 19.30 -4.42 12.50
N ALA A 52 18.90 -5.22 11.53
CA ALA A 52 18.75 -6.66 11.69
C ALA A 52 20.09 -7.34 12.05
N LYS A 53 21.17 -7.02 11.35
CA LYS A 53 22.52 -7.54 11.62
C LYS A 53 23.01 -7.17 13.03
N SER A 54 22.64 -6.00 13.55
CA SER A 54 23.01 -5.58 14.90
C SER A 54 22.48 -6.49 16.00
N THR A 55 21.44 -7.28 15.71
CA THR A 55 20.86 -8.25 16.66
C THR A 55 21.72 -9.50 16.88
N GLY A 56 22.76 -9.71 16.05
CA GLY A 56 23.63 -10.89 16.09
C GLY A 56 22.92 -12.20 15.67
N ARG A 57 21.78 -12.12 15.04
CA ARG A 57 21.05 -13.28 14.51
C ARG A 57 21.44 -13.59 13.07
N HIS A 58 21.12 -14.78 12.59
CA HIS A 58 21.22 -15.10 11.17
C HIS A 58 20.21 -14.24 10.39
N VAL A 59 20.69 -13.46 9.44
CA VAL A 59 19.87 -12.53 8.64
C VAL A 59 19.92 -12.91 7.19
N LEU A 60 18.75 -12.99 6.55
CA LEU A 60 18.59 -13.08 5.11
C LEU A 60 17.88 -11.83 4.61
N SER A 61 18.51 -11.14 3.65
CA SER A 61 17.94 -10.01 2.95
C SER A 61 17.28 -10.45 1.65
N TYR A 62 16.13 -9.83 1.31
CA TYR A 62 15.48 -10.02 0.01
C TYR A 62 15.15 -8.68 -0.63
N GLY A 63 15.19 -8.61 -1.96
CA GLY A 63 14.91 -7.38 -2.67
C GLY A 63 15.20 -7.47 -4.17
N PHE A 64 15.14 -6.32 -4.86
CA PHE A 64 15.46 -6.24 -6.28
C PHE A 64 16.95 -6.07 -6.55
N ALA A 65 17.71 -5.54 -5.59
CA ALA A 65 19.14 -5.31 -5.76
C ALA A 65 19.92 -6.63 -5.69
N GLU A 66 20.90 -6.78 -6.56
CA GLU A 66 21.80 -7.95 -6.62
C GLU A 66 22.62 -8.17 -5.32
N SER A 67 22.68 -7.17 -4.45
CA SER A 67 23.35 -7.26 -3.15
C SER A 67 22.54 -7.99 -2.08
N ASN A 68 21.30 -8.35 -2.36
CA ASN A 68 20.49 -9.16 -1.46
C ASN A 68 20.85 -10.63 -1.53
N ASP A 69 20.59 -11.36 -0.45
CA ASP A 69 20.76 -12.82 -0.40
C ASP A 69 19.74 -13.50 -1.33
N ILE A 70 18.49 -13.02 -1.32
CA ILE A 70 17.40 -13.48 -2.19
C ILE A 70 17.01 -12.35 -3.13
N VAL A 71 17.09 -12.58 -4.43
CA VAL A 71 16.90 -11.52 -5.43
C VAL A 71 15.63 -11.72 -6.24
N CYS A 72 14.78 -10.70 -6.26
CA CYS A 72 13.62 -10.60 -7.14
C CYS A 72 14.06 -10.00 -8.49
N MET A 73 14.11 -10.81 -9.54
CA MET A 73 14.62 -10.44 -10.85
C MET A 73 13.52 -10.32 -11.89
N HIS A 74 13.80 -9.57 -12.95
CA HIS A 74 12.95 -9.45 -14.14
C HIS A 74 11.48 -9.11 -13.83
N PRO A 75 11.21 -8.09 -12.99
CA PRO A 75 9.85 -7.70 -12.68
C PRO A 75 9.11 -7.23 -13.93
N ASP A 76 8.01 -7.90 -14.28
CA ASP A 76 7.13 -7.56 -15.40
C ASP A 76 5.69 -7.46 -14.89
N VAL A 77 5.03 -6.32 -15.17
CA VAL A 77 3.64 -6.04 -14.75
C VAL A 77 2.76 -5.95 -15.98
N LYS A 78 1.74 -6.80 -16.07
CA LYS A 78 0.79 -6.87 -17.17
C LYS A 78 -0.64 -6.72 -16.63
N GLY A 79 -1.14 -5.50 -16.64
CA GLY A 79 -2.40 -5.21 -15.95
C GLY A 79 -2.26 -5.52 -14.45
N ILE A 80 -3.20 -6.28 -13.89
CA ILE A 80 -3.19 -6.67 -12.48
C ILE A 80 -2.26 -7.85 -12.17
N GLN A 81 -1.66 -8.50 -13.20
CA GLN A 81 -0.72 -9.61 -13.04
C GLN A 81 0.71 -9.10 -12.93
N SER A 82 1.51 -9.80 -12.16
CA SER A 82 2.95 -9.57 -12.03
C SER A 82 3.70 -10.89 -12.22
N ASP A 83 4.70 -10.90 -13.13
CA ASP A 83 5.60 -11.99 -13.40
C ASP A 83 7.03 -11.62 -13.01
N PHE A 84 7.76 -12.50 -12.34
CA PHE A 84 9.14 -12.26 -11.93
C PHE A 84 9.86 -13.59 -11.62
N ILE A 85 11.16 -13.52 -11.37
CA ILE A 85 11.97 -14.66 -10.97
C ILE A 85 12.54 -14.37 -9.57
N VAL A 86 12.53 -15.37 -8.70
CA VAL A 86 13.22 -15.31 -7.41
C VAL A 86 14.45 -16.22 -7.47
N ARG A 87 15.64 -15.64 -7.24
CA ARG A 87 16.91 -16.35 -7.13
C ARG A 87 17.34 -16.42 -5.68
N PHE A 88 17.66 -17.61 -5.21
CA PHE A 88 18.17 -17.87 -3.88
C PHE A 88 19.71 -17.81 -3.84
N GLU A 89 20.29 -17.79 -2.63
CA GLU A 89 21.74 -17.70 -2.41
C GLU A 89 22.53 -18.89 -2.98
N ASP A 90 21.89 -20.05 -3.15
CA ASP A 90 22.48 -21.23 -3.78
C ASP A 90 22.47 -21.17 -5.32
N GLY A 91 21.93 -20.08 -5.89
CA GLY A 91 21.82 -19.86 -7.33
C GLY A 91 20.60 -20.51 -7.98
N THR A 92 19.72 -21.18 -7.23
CA THR A 92 18.46 -21.69 -7.79
C THR A 92 17.50 -20.57 -8.12
N GLU A 93 16.77 -20.73 -9.23
CA GLU A 93 15.84 -19.74 -9.76
C GLU A 93 14.45 -20.34 -9.90
N HIS A 94 13.43 -19.59 -9.45
CA HIS A 94 12.04 -20.02 -9.53
C HIS A 94 11.18 -18.91 -10.14
N ALA A 95 10.39 -19.26 -11.16
CA ALA A 95 9.43 -18.36 -11.78
C ALA A 95 8.21 -18.18 -10.86
N VAL A 96 7.77 -16.93 -10.71
CA VAL A 96 6.65 -16.54 -9.84
C VAL A 96 5.66 -15.72 -10.64
N GLU A 97 4.39 -16.07 -10.52
CA GLU A 97 3.26 -15.34 -11.08
C GLU A 97 2.34 -14.91 -9.95
N ILE A 98 1.96 -13.63 -9.90
CA ILE A 98 0.90 -13.11 -9.05
C ILE A 98 -0.20 -12.61 -9.97
N LYS A 99 -1.41 -13.21 -9.90
CA LYS A 99 -2.54 -12.90 -10.80
C LYS A 99 -3.39 -11.72 -10.35
N SER A 100 -3.23 -11.30 -9.12
CA SER A 100 -3.94 -10.19 -8.50
C SER A 100 -2.95 -9.36 -7.65
N ASN A 101 -3.35 -8.18 -7.22
CA ASN A 101 -2.51 -7.31 -6.42
C ASN A 101 -1.24 -6.85 -7.14
N PRO A 102 -1.36 -5.95 -8.12
CA PRO A 102 -0.23 -5.43 -8.89
C PRO A 102 0.72 -4.62 -8.02
N GLY A 103 1.95 -4.47 -8.49
CA GLY A 103 2.92 -3.56 -7.91
C GLY A 103 4.15 -4.24 -7.31
N ARG A 104 5.26 -3.51 -7.34
CA ARG A 104 6.58 -3.99 -6.88
C ARG A 104 6.58 -4.43 -5.42
N HIS A 105 5.80 -3.75 -4.56
CA HIS A 105 5.68 -4.13 -3.14
C HIS A 105 5.07 -5.52 -2.95
N ASN A 106 4.14 -5.95 -3.81
CA ASN A 106 3.57 -7.29 -3.75
C ASN A 106 4.52 -8.37 -4.30
N MET A 107 5.39 -8.04 -5.27
CA MET A 107 6.49 -8.90 -5.66
C MET A 107 7.47 -9.12 -4.48
N LEU A 108 7.80 -8.06 -3.74
CA LEU A 108 8.63 -8.15 -2.52
C LEU A 108 7.94 -8.99 -1.44
N ASN A 109 6.65 -8.80 -1.20
CA ASN A 109 5.89 -9.61 -0.25
C ASN A 109 5.89 -11.10 -0.63
N ALA A 110 5.72 -11.41 -1.91
CA ALA A 110 5.79 -12.78 -2.41
C ALA A 110 7.21 -13.36 -2.29
N THR A 111 8.24 -12.55 -2.57
CA THR A 111 9.63 -12.96 -2.35
C THR A 111 9.90 -13.28 -0.88
N ALA A 112 9.36 -12.47 0.06
CA ALA A 112 9.45 -12.76 1.48
C ALA A 112 8.80 -14.11 1.84
N VAL A 113 7.62 -14.41 1.28
CA VAL A 113 6.93 -15.69 1.50
C VAL A 113 7.78 -16.88 0.99
N LEU A 114 8.38 -16.75 -0.20
CA LEU A 114 9.25 -17.78 -0.76
C LEU A 114 10.55 -17.93 0.05
N THR A 115 11.09 -16.83 0.58
CA THR A 115 12.24 -16.86 1.50
C THR A 115 11.91 -17.64 2.78
N VAL A 116 10.69 -17.47 3.32
CA VAL A 116 10.24 -18.30 4.47
C VAL A 116 10.13 -19.76 4.08
N ALA A 117 9.54 -20.06 2.91
CA ALA A 117 9.43 -21.43 2.42
C ALA A 117 10.81 -22.09 2.29
N HIS A 118 11.79 -21.36 1.74
CA HIS A 118 13.18 -21.79 1.62
C HIS A 118 13.82 -22.11 2.99
N VAL A 119 13.74 -21.17 3.94
CA VAL A 119 14.27 -21.35 5.31
C VAL A 119 13.65 -22.55 6.02
N LEU A 120 12.38 -22.85 5.73
CA LEU A 120 11.67 -23.99 6.32
C LEU A 120 11.86 -25.30 5.53
N GLY A 121 12.62 -25.30 4.44
CA GLY A 121 12.84 -26.49 3.59
C GLY A 121 11.58 -26.97 2.87
N LEU A 122 10.65 -26.06 2.57
CA LEU A 122 9.43 -26.39 1.82
C LEU A 122 9.70 -26.39 0.32
N ASP A 123 8.80 -27.03 -0.44
CA ASP A 123 8.83 -27.03 -1.90
C ASP A 123 8.50 -25.62 -2.43
N ILE A 124 9.49 -24.96 -3.05
CA ILE A 124 9.40 -23.59 -3.54
C ILE A 124 8.45 -23.49 -4.73
N ASP A 125 8.45 -24.48 -5.63
CA ASP A 125 7.54 -24.46 -6.79
C ASP A 125 6.08 -24.63 -6.34
N ALA A 126 5.83 -25.44 -5.33
CA ALA A 126 4.51 -25.55 -4.72
C ALA A 126 4.09 -24.23 -4.03
N ALA A 127 5.01 -23.55 -3.34
CA ALA A 127 4.76 -22.25 -2.72
C ALA A 127 4.49 -21.15 -3.78
N ALA A 128 5.28 -21.11 -4.86
CA ALA A 128 5.07 -20.18 -5.97
C ALA A 128 3.71 -20.42 -6.66
N LYS A 129 3.34 -21.68 -6.86
CA LYS A 129 2.00 -22.03 -7.39
C LYS A 129 0.88 -21.62 -6.46
N ALA A 130 1.05 -21.73 -5.14
CA ALA A 130 0.06 -21.25 -4.17
C ALA A 130 -0.10 -19.72 -4.22
N LEU A 131 1.00 -18.98 -4.39
CA LEU A 131 0.98 -17.52 -4.58
C LEU A 131 0.19 -17.13 -5.84
N SER A 132 0.31 -17.88 -6.95
CA SER A 132 -0.45 -17.58 -8.17
C SER A 132 -1.96 -17.78 -8.04
N SER A 133 -2.40 -18.54 -7.04
CA SER A 133 -3.83 -18.74 -6.72
C SER A 133 -4.33 -17.85 -5.58
N PHE A 134 -3.47 -17.05 -4.98
CA PHE A 134 -3.84 -16.15 -3.89
C PHE A 134 -4.54 -14.91 -4.45
N GLU A 135 -5.81 -14.73 -4.12
CA GLU A 135 -6.65 -13.64 -4.61
C GLU A 135 -6.42 -12.30 -3.87
N GLY A 136 -5.52 -12.29 -2.90
CA GLY A 136 -5.21 -11.11 -2.10
C GLY A 136 -5.98 -11.03 -0.78
N VAL A 137 -5.85 -9.91 -0.11
CA VAL A 137 -6.53 -9.57 1.14
C VAL A 137 -7.59 -8.51 0.84
N ARG A 138 -8.75 -8.61 1.47
CA ARG A 138 -9.79 -7.59 1.34
C ARG A 138 -9.23 -6.21 1.63
N ARG A 139 -9.68 -5.22 0.86
CA ARG A 139 -9.21 -3.84 0.94
C ARG A 139 -7.70 -3.68 0.64
N ARG A 140 -7.13 -4.54 -0.18
CA ARG A 140 -5.80 -4.38 -0.77
C ARG A 140 -5.96 -4.46 -2.28
N PHE A 141 -6.12 -3.32 -2.93
CA PHE A 141 -6.44 -3.16 -4.35
C PHE A 141 -7.63 -4.04 -4.79
N THR A 142 -8.68 -4.07 -3.98
CA THR A 142 -9.82 -4.97 -4.19
C THR A 142 -10.79 -4.37 -5.21
N HIS A 143 -11.03 -5.08 -6.31
CA HIS A 143 -12.06 -4.72 -7.28
C HIS A 143 -13.45 -4.77 -6.62
N VAL A 144 -14.17 -3.65 -6.65
CA VAL A 144 -15.50 -3.49 -6.07
C VAL A 144 -16.57 -3.73 -7.11
N GLY A 145 -16.35 -3.25 -8.34
CA GLY A 145 -17.24 -3.40 -9.47
C GLY A 145 -16.93 -2.42 -10.59
N ASP A 146 -17.70 -2.54 -11.68
CA ASP A 146 -17.61 -1.66 -12.84
C ASP A 146 -18.98 -1.02 -13.10
N ILE A 147 -19.00 0.27 -13.44
CA ILE A 147 -20.20 1.02 -13.78
C ILE A 147 -19.88 2.10 -14.82
N ASP A 148 -20.60 2.15 -15.94
CA ASP A 148 -20.43 3.15 -17.01
C ASP A 148 -19.00 3.25 -17.57
N GLY A 149 -18.29 2.11 -17.64
CA GLY A 149 -16.90 2.07 -18.06
C GLY A 149 -15.91 2.60 -17.02
N ILE A 150 -16.36 2.88 -15.80
CA ILE A 150 -15.54 3.24 -14.64
C ILE A 150 -15.26 1.96 -13.87
N THR A 151 -13.99 1.68 -13.58
CA THR A 151 -13.60 0.60 -12.66
C THR A 151 -13.46 1.16 -11.25
N VAL A 152 -14.08 0.51 -10.27
CA VAL A 152 -14.04 0.93 -8.86
C VAL A 152 -13.23 -0.07 -8.05
N VAL A 153 -12.22 0.44 -7.32
CA VAL A 153 -11.28 -0.35 -6.49
C VAL A 153 -11.23 0.24 -5.09
N ASP A 154 -11.13 -0.63 -4.05
CA ASP A 154 -10.93 -0.22 -2.66
C ASP A 154 -9.56 -0.66 -2.14
N ASP A 155 -8.86 0.26 -1.46
CA ASP A 155 -7.56 0.01 -0.86
C ASP A 155 -7.50 0.54 0.59
N TYR A 156 -6.91 -0.24 1.48
CA TYR A 156 -6.77 0.12 2.89
C TYR A 156 -5.65 1.14 3.15
N GLY A 157 -4.84 1.45 2.14
CA GLY A 157 -3.70 2.35 2.23
C GLY A 157 -4.06 3.66 2.92
N HIS A 158 -3.41 3.93 4.03
CA HIS A 158 -3.69 5.08 4.89
C HIS A 158 -2.40 5.73 5.44
N HIS A 159 -1.24 5.21 5.08
CA HIS A 159 0.07 5.81 5.29
C HIS A 159 0.61 6.35 3.96
N PRO A 160 1.38 7.47 3.94
CA PRO A 160 1.91 8.05 2.69
C PRO A 160 2.67 7.05 1.81
N THR A 161 3.46 6.16 2.39
CA THR A 161 4.21 5.13 1.67
C THR A 161 3.29 4.11 1.00
N GLU A 162 2.24 3.66 1.69
CA GLU A 162 1.23 2.75 1.13
C GLU A 162 0.50 3.41 -0.05
N ILE A 163 0.08 4.67 0.11
CA ILE A 163 -0.59 5.45 -0.94
C ILE A 163 0.30 5.57 -2.19
N LYS A 164 1.58 5.94 -2.01
CA LYS A 164 2.55 6.02 -3.12
C LYS A 164 2.68 4.69 -3.85
N ALA A 165 2.80 3.58 -3.11
CA ALA A 165 2.96 2.26 -3.69
C ALA A 165 1.71 1.82 -4.48
N THR A 166 0.51 2.03 -3.92
CA THR A 166 -0.77 1.70 -4.57
C THR A 166 -0.99 2.55 -5.83
N LEU A 167 -0.73 3.87 -5.75
CA LEU A 167 -0.90 4.77 -6.91
C LEU A 167 0.14 4.50 -8.00
N ALA A 168 1.38 4.14 -7.65
CA ALA A 168 2.38 3.72 -8.64
C ALA A 168 1.95 2.43 -9.36
N ALA A 169 1.35 1.48 -8.66
CA ALA A 169 0.77 0.30 -9.28
C ALA A 169 -0.42 0.66 -10.18
N ALA A 170 -1.38 1.45 -9.67
CA ALA A 170 -2.57 1.87 -10.40
C ALA A 170 -2.24 2.60 -11.71
N SER A 171 -1.28 3.52 -11.70
CA SER A 171 -0.85 4.30 -12.87
C SER A 171 -0.26 3.43 -14.00
N SER A 172 0.20 2.21 -13.70
CA SER A 172 0.73 1.28 -14.69
C SER A 172 -0.34 0.41 -15.37
N LEU A 173 -1.60 0.46 -14.92
CA LEU A 173 -2.67 -0.42 -15.40
C LEU A 173 -3.34 0.05 -16.70
N GLY A 174 -2.99 1.23 -17.20
CA GLY A 174 -3.46 1.74 -18.49
C GLY A 174 -4.86 2.35 -18.46
N TYR A 175 -5.39 2.71 -17.29
CA TYR A 175 -6.60 3.53 -17.19
C TYR A 175 -6.36 4.93 -17.74
N LYS A 176 -7.44 5.58 -18.18
CA LYS A 176 -7.38 6.95 -18.74
C LYS A 176 -6.97 7.96 -17.65
N HIS A 177 -7.56 7.85 -16.47
CA HIS A 177 -7.19 8.57 -15.26
C HIS A 177 -7.24 7.65 -14.05
N VAL A 178 -6.45 7.98 -13.02
CA VAL A 178 -6.50 7.38 -11.68
C VAL A 178 -7.03 8.43 -10.72
N ASP A 179 -8.31 8.36 -10.43
CA ASP A 179 -9.04 9.30 -9.59
C ASP A 179 -9.21 8.72 -8.17
N VAL A 180 -8.86 9.48 -7.16
CA VAL A 180 -8.75 9.00 -5.79
C VAL A 180 -9.78 9.67 -4.88
N VAL A 181 -10.50 8.88 -4.09
CA VAL A 181 -11.18 9.34 -2.87
C VAL A 181 -10.36 8.91 -1.67
N PHE A 182 -9.87 9.86 -0.91
CA PHE A 182 -9.06 9.57 0.26
C PHE A 182 -9.69 10.06 1.55
N GLN A 183 -9.66 9.20 2.57
CA GLN A 183 -10.05 9.53 3.94
C GLN A 183 -8.82 9.48 4.85
N PRO A 184 -8.31 10.62 5.33
CA PRO A 184 -7.27 10.60 6.34
C PRO A 184 -7.75 9.85 7.59
N HIS A 185 -6.88 9.04 8.16
CA HIS A 185 -7.18 8.24 9.35
C HIS A 185 -6.33 8.73 10.52
N ARG A 186 -6.99 9.21 11.59
CA ARG A 186 -6.46 9.86 12.79
C ARG A 186 -5.94 11.29 12.54
N TYR A 187 -6.29 12.18 13.44
CA TYR A 187 -5.81 13.58 13.41
C TYR A 187 -4.31 13.66 13.71
N SER A 188 -3.82 12.86 14.65
CA SER A 188 -2.40 12.82 15.02
C SER A 188 -1.51 12.44 13.83
N ARG A 189 -1.87 11.39 13.08
CA ARG A 189 -1.14 10.99 11.87
C ARG A 189 -1.18 12.07 10.79
N LEU A 190 -2.36 12.65 10.53
CA LEU A 190 -2.49 13.72 9.55
C LEU A 190 -1.63 14.93 9.92
N GLN A 191 -1.55 15.30 11.21
CA GLN A 191 -0.72 16.36 11.69
C GLN A 191 0.78 16.08 11.48
N ALA A 192 1.22 14.88 11.87
CA ALA A 192 2.62 14.50 11.82
C ALA A 192 3.14 14.34 10.38
N LEU A 193 2.30 13.84 9.46
CA LEU A 193 2.71 13.44 8.11
C LEU A 193 2.04 14.26 6.99
N CYS A 194 1.56 15.48 7.29
CA CYS A 194 0.80 16.29 6.32
C CYS A 194 1.56 16.52 5.02
N ASP A 195 2.83 16.85 5.12
CA ASP A 195 3.70 17.09 3.96
C ASP A 195 3.94 15.82 3.14
N ASP A 196 4.14 14.69 3.80
CA ASP A 196 4.32 13.39 3.16
C ASP A 196 3.04 12.91 2.46
N PHE A 197 1.88 13.16 3.08
CA PHE A 197 0.59 12.93 2.45
C PHE A 197 0.41 13.78 1.20
N ALA A 198 0.78 15.06 1.25
CA ALA A 198 0.65 15.93 0.09
C ALA A 198 1.46 15.42 -1.10
N ASP A 199 2.65 14.86 -0.86
CA ASP A 199 3.51 14.27 -1.89
C ASP A 199 3.06 12.85 -2.31
N ALA A 200 2.26 12.17 -1.49
CA ALA A 200 1.83 10.80 -1.77
C ALA A 200 0.89 10.68 -2.96
N PHE A 201 0.14 11.74 -3.27
CA PHE A 201 -0.84 11.75 -4.35
C PHE A 201 -0.27 12.19 -5.72
N ALA A 202 1.05 12.24 -5.90
CA ALA A 202 1.67 12.68 -7.15
C ALA A 202 1.12 11.93 -8.38
N ASN A 203 0.90 10.62 -8.27
CA ASN A 203 0.41 9.74 -9.34
C ASN A 203 -1.13 9.65 -9.44
N ALA A 204 -1.89 10.38 -8.66
CA ALA A 204 -3.32 10.54 -8.86
C ALA A 204 -3.59 11.67 -9.87
N ASP A 205 -4.53 11.47 -10.79
CA ASP A 205 -4.96 12.53 -11.70
C ASP A 205 -5.85 13.54 -10.98
N LYS A 206 -6.84 13.05 -10.24
CA LYS A 206 -7.72 13.88 -9.41
C LYS A 206 -7.78 13.32 -7.99
N LEU A 207 -8.00 14.19 -7.02
CA LEU A 207 -8.08 13.83 -5.61
C LEU A 207 -9.32 14.44 -4.96
N LEU A 208 -10.18 13.60 -4.41
CA LEU A 208 -11.27 14.01 -3.55
C LEU A 208 -10.95 13.59 -2.11
N LEU A 209 -10.96 14.55 -1.20
CA LEU A 209 -10.74 14.35 0.22
C LEU A 209 -12.07 14.42 0.96
N ILE A 210 -12.35 13.43 1.79
CA ILE A 210 -13.48 13.46 2.75
C ILE A 210 -12.96 13.71 4.16
N ASP A 211 -13.85 13.94 5.11
CA ASP A 211 -13.48 14.25 6.50
C ASP A 211 -12.61 13.16 7.15
N VAL A 212 -11.76 13.61 8.08
CA VAL A 212 -10.88 12.70 8.83
C VAL A 212 -11.69 11.67 9.61
N PHE A 213 -11.34 10.40 9.45
CA PHE A 213 -11.83 9.34 10.33
C PHE A 213 -11.05 9.39 11.64
N SER A 214 -11.73 9.74 12.72
CA SER A 214 -11.09 10.02 14.01
C SER A 214 -10.45 8.81 14.69
N ALA A 215 -11.00 7.60 14.44
CA ALA A 215 -10.58 6.36 15.12
C ALA A 215 -10.54 6.50 16.65
N GLY A 216 -11.47 7.29 17.21
CA GLY A 216 -11.55 7.55 18.65
C GLY A 216 -10.72 8.72 19.16
N GLU A 217 -9.94 9.38 18.32
CA GLU A 217 -9.21 10.59 18.70
C GLU A 217 -10.15 11.82 18.78
N MET A 218 -9.79 12.74 19.67
CA MET A 218 -10.42 14.08 19.68
C MET A 218 -9.86 14.93 18.53
N PRO A 219 -10.69 15.76 17.89
CA PRO A 219 -10.22 16.67 16.85
C PRO A 219 -9.09 17.59 17.36
N ILE A 220 -8.04 17.72 16.54
CA ILE A 220 -6.93 18.65 16.81
C ILE A 220 -7.23 19.97 16.09
N PRO A 221 -7.24 21.12 16.78
CA PRO A 221 -7.52 22.40 16.16
C PRO A 221 -6.61 22.68 14.96
N GLY A 222 -7.21 23.02 13.81
CA GLY A 222 -6.49 23.31 12.57
C GLY A 222 -6.10 22.09 11.74
N VAL A 223 -6.22 20.87 12.26
CA VAL A 223 -5.92 19.63 11.54
C VAL A 223 -7.20 19.08 10.89
N THR A 224 -7.30 19.23 9.58
CA THR A 224 -8.50 18.85 8.81
C THR A 224 -8.13 18.32 7.43
N SER A 225 -9.02 17.58 6.80
CA SER A 225 -8.86 17.18 5.39
C SER A 225 -8.81 18.38 4.44
N LYS A 226 -9.46 19.51 4.82
CA LYS A 226 -9.34 20.74 4.06
C LYS A 226 -7.91 21.31 4.11
N MET A 227 -7.24 21.26 5.26
CA MET A 227 -5.83 21.64 5.39
C MET A 227 -4.96 20.79 4.45
N LEU A 228 -5.17 19.46 4.41
CA LEU A 228 -4.45 18.59 3.48
C LEU A 228 -4.74 18.96 2.03
N ALA A 229 -6.01 19.22 1.66
CA ALA A 229 -6.38 19.64 0.31
C ALA A 229 -5.62 20.90 -0.11
N ASP A 230 -5.54 21.88 0.78
CA ASP A 230 -4.86 23.14 0.52
C ASP A 230 -3.33 22.92 0.39
N THR A 231 -2.74 22.02 1.19
CA THR A 231 -1.33 21.65 1.10
C THR A 231 -1.02 20.93 -0.22
N VAL A 232 -1.86 19.98 -0.64
CA VAL A 232 -1.71 19.28 -1.95
C VAL A 232 -1.76 20.28 -3.11
N ARG A 233 -2.73 21.22 -3.10
CA ARG A 233 -2.84 22.25 -4.15
C ARG A 233 -1.62 23.15 -4.20
N ALA A 234 -1.05 23.50 -3.04
CA ALA A 234 0.14 24.32 -2.96
C ALA A 234 1.39 23.63 -3.53
N LYS A 235 1.55 22.33 -3.22
CA LYS A 235 2.69 21.52 -3.69
C LYS A 235 2.56 21.09 -5.16
N HIS A 236 1.33 20.87 -5.63
CA HIS A 236 1.04 20.37 -6.99
C HIS A 236 0.10 21.33 -7.73
N PRO A 237 0.57 22.52 -8.16
CA PRO A 237 -0.23 23.47 -8.91
C PRO A 237 -0.77 22.83 -10.19
N GLY A 238 -2.07 22.89 -10.38
CA GLY A 238 -2.75 22.29 -11.54
C GLY A 238 -3.39 20.93 -11.28
N LYS A 239 -3.10 20.28 -10.14
CA LYS A 239 -3.83 19.07 -9.73
C LYS A 239 -5.26 19.43 -9.30
N GLU A 240 -6.24 18.71 -9.84
CA GLU A 240 -7.62 18.83 -9.41
C GLU A 240 -7.79 18.18 -8.03
N VAL A 241 -8.07 19.02 -7.02
CA VAL A 241 -8.25 18.56 -5.63
C VAL A 241 -9.57 19.11 -5.12
N VAL A 242 -10.48 18.23 -4.72
CA VAL A 242 -11.78 18.56 -4.15
C VAL A 242 -11.77 18.16 -2.66
N TYR A 243 -12.32 19.01 -1.81
CA TYR A 243 -12.67 18.65 -0.44
C TYR A 243 -14.18 18.60 -0.31
N CYS A 244 -14.73 17.47 0.08
CA CYS A 244 -16.16 17.24 0.27
C CYS A 244 -16.42 16.77 1.70
N SER A 245 -17.01 17.65 2.53
CA SER A 245 -17.38 17.32 3.92
C SER A 245 -18.75 16.64 4.02
N SER A 246 -19.56 16.68 2.96
CA SER A 246 -20.93 16.17 2.94
C SER A 246 -21.04 14.82 2.26
N ARG A 247 -21.36 13.77 3.02
CA ARG A 247 -21.64 12.44 2.44
C ARG A 247 -22.82 12.47 1.45
N PHE A 248 -23.78 13.38 1.64
CA PHE A 248 -24.92 13.53 0.72
C PHE A 248 -24.52 14.10 -0.64
N GLU A 249 -23.47 14.90 -0.69
CA GLU A 249 -22.98 15.53 -1.92
C GLU A 249 -21.90 14.67 -2.61
N LEU A 250 -21.32 13.72 -1.89
CA LEU A 250 -20.16 12.95 -2.32
C LEU A 250 -20.39 12.26 -3.66
N ASN A 251 -21.47 11.52 -3.84
CA ASN A 251 -21.76 10.81 -5.09
C ASN A 251 -21.93 11.77 -6.28
N ARG A 252 -22.47 12.96 -6.04
CA ARG A 252 -22.60 14.01 -7.08
C ARG A 252 -21.26 14.62 -7.45
N GLU A 253 -20.37 14.80 -6.48
CA GLU A 253 -19.01 15.28 -6.75
C GLU A 253 -18.19 14.20 -7.48
N LEU A 254 -18.33 12.93 -7.11
CA LEU A 254 -17.71 11.82 -7.81
C LEU A 254 -18.17 11.72 -9.27
N GLU A 255 -19.49 11.83 -9.52
CA GLU A 255 -20.05 11.80 -10.88
C GLU A 255 -19.48 12.90 -11.79
N LYS A 256 -19.10 14.06 -11.23
CA LYS A 256 -18.42 15.13 -11.98
C LYS A 256 -16.94 14.82 -12.23
N MET A 257 -16.34 14.04 -11.34
CA MET A 257 -14.91 13.79 -11.29
C MET A 257 -14.50 12.66 -12.24
N VAL A 258 -15.27 11.56 -12.28
CA VAL A 258 -14.90 10.33 -13.00
C VAL A 258 -15.68 10.16 -14.30
N GLY A 259 -15.11 9.43 -15.26
CA GLY A 259 -15.73 9.13 -16.54
C GLY A 259 -15.34 7.76 -17.09
N GLU A 260 -15.84 7.45 -18.28
CA GLU A 260 -15.54 6.19 -18.98
C GLU A 260 -14.02 6.03 -19.22
N GLY A 261 -13.49 4.88 -18.83
CA GLY A 261 -12.07 4.52 -18.89
C GLY A 261 -11.26 4.89 -17.65
N ASP A 262 -11.87 5.55 -16.66
CA ASP A 262 -11.19 5.95 -15.43
C ASP A 262 -11.21 4.83 -14.38
N LEU A 263 -10.20 4.85 -13.50
CA LEU A 263 -10.15 4.09 -12.26
C LEU A 263 -10.55 5.00 -11.10
N LEU A 264 -11.63 4.67 -10.41
CA LEU A 264 -11.98 5.26 -9.12
C LEU A 264 -11.40 4.41 -7.99
N LEU A 265 -10.45 4.97 -7.26
CA LEU A 265 -9.78 4.29 -6.14
C LEU A 265 -10.22 4.93 -4.81
N THR A 266 -10.91 4.16 -3.97
CA THR A 266 -11.22 4.56 -2.59
C THR A 266 -10.10 4.12 -1.66
N MET A 267 -9.51 5.05 -0.89
CA MET A 267 -8.33 4.78 -0.06
C MET A 267 -8.49 5.28 1.37
N GLY A 268 -8.09 4.43 2.32
CA GLY A 268 -8.08 4.78 3.74
C GLY A 268 -8.54 3.63 4.65
N ALA A 269 -8.20 3.72 5.95
CA ALA A 269 -8.54 2.69 6.94
C ALA A 269 -9.94 2.86 7.57
N GLY A 270 -10.64 3.97 7.25
CA GLY A 270 -11.96 4.29 7.80
C GLY A 270 -13.13 3.74 6.98
N ASP A 271 -14.24 4.47 7.04
CA ASP A 271 -15.50 4.13 6.38
C ASP A 271 -15.55 4.53 4.88
N VAL A 272 -14.47 5.07 4.34
CA VAL A 272 -14.31 5.33 2.91
C VAL A 272 -14.56 4.09 2.04
N THR A 273 -14.37 2.90 2.58
CA THR A 273 -14.65 1.62 1.91
C THR A 273 -16.11 1.46 1.45
N THR A 274 -17.06 2.21 2.05
CA THR A 274 -18.47 2.19 1.62
C THR A 274 -18.73 3.08 0.41
N VAL A 275 -17.82 4.00 0.08
CA VAL A 275 -18.00 4.99 -0.99
C VAL A 275 -18.11 4.32 -2.35
N GLY A 276 -17.24 3.36 -2.66
CA GLY A 276 -17.26 2.66 -3.93
C GLY A 276 -18.60 1.95 -4.21
N PRO A 277 -19.07 1.06 -3.31
CA PRO A 277 -20.39 0.44 -3.44
C PRO A 277 -21.54 1.45 -3.54
N GLU A 278 -21.57 2.46 -2.68
CA GLU A 278 -22.60 3.52 -2.67
C GLU A 278 -22.61 4.32 -3.99
N PHE A 279 -21.47 4.56 -4.60
CA PHE A 279 -21.36 5.25 -5.88
C PHE A 279 -21.90 4.39 -7.04
N ILE A 280 -21.58 3.09 -7.06
CA ILE A 280 -22.15 2.14 -8.05
C ILE A 280 -23.68 2.09 -7.94
N GLU A 281 -24.19 1.97 -6.71
CA GLU A 281 -25.64 1.98 -6.47
C GLU A 281 -26.30 3.29 -6.92
N TYR A 282 -25.67 4.43 -6.63
CA TYR A 282 -26.15 5.75 -7.05
C TYR A 282 -26.26 5.90 -8.56
N LEU A 283 -25.25 5.48 -9.33
CA LEU A 283 -25.27 5.54 -10.79
C LEU A 283 -26.26 4.53 -11.37
N THR A 284 -26.39 3.34 -10.78
CA THR A 284 -27.38 2.34 -11.19
C THR A 284 -28.80 2.87 -11.03
N ALA A 285 -29.13 3.43 -9.86
CA ALA A 285 -30.46 4.00 -9.60
C ALA A 285 -30.83 5.15 -10.54
N LYS A 286 -29.82 5.93 -11.01
CA LYS A 286 -30.06 7.02 -12.00
C LYS A 286 -30.44 6.51 -13.38
N LYS A 287 -29.99 5.31 -13.77
CA LYS A 287 -30.35 4.70 -15.06
C LYS A 287 -31.77 4.15 -15.07
N ASP A 288 -32.24 3.73 -13.89
CA ASP A 288 -33.55 3.12 -13.73
C ASP A 288 -34.66 4.19 -13.52
N ALA A 289 -34.30 5.47 -13.36
CA ALA A 289 -35.22 6.60 -13.13
C ALA A 289 -35.50 7.39 -14.41
#